data_98fc9c0a398d2ebb84c1aac2bf3a3f3b
#
_entry.id   98fc9c0a398d2ebb84c1aac2bf3a3f3b
#
_cell.length_a   1.000
_cell.length_b   1.000
_cell.length_c   1.000
_cell.angle_alpha   90.00
_cell.angle_beta   90.00
_cell.angle_gamma   90.00
#
_symmetry.space_group_name_H-M   'P 1'
#
loop_
_entity.id
_entity.type
_entity.pdbx_description
1 polymer ?
#
loop_
_entity_poly.entity_id
_entity_poly.type
_entity_poly.pdbx_seq_one_letter_code
_entity_poly.pdbx_strand_id
1 'polypeptide(L)'
;MDLTLPDLPWLNLAKIAVSGAAILGLAGLARWMGLGEDLRIRSIDHARFLASQAVDGFEAVDVALDKAGIGALLRDAAGRQMLLRRHGAAWVGRLLDSRVQARLDQGFLTIGTGEPTFGKITLHLGEAAQIWAAGLRRLPVNGGTIG
;
A
#
# COMPACT_ATOMS: atom_id res chain seq x y z
N MET A 1 53.41 17.12 27.68
CA MET A 1 52.82 18.31 27.04
C MET A 1 51.41 17.94 26.66
N ASP A 2 50.47 18.18 27.55
CA ASP A 2 49.04 17.93 27.25
C ASP A 2 48.55 19.11 26.43
N LEU A 3 48.45 18.92 25.11
CA LEU A 3 47.75 19.83 24.23
C LEU A 3 46.25 19.61 24.39
N THR A 4 45.70 19.96 25.55
CA THR A 4 44.31 20.16 25.73
C THR A 4 43.94 21.47 24.99
N LEU A 5 43.43 21.33 23.78
CA LEU A 5 42.78 22.45 23.14
C LEU A 5 41.65 22.92 24.05
N PRO A 6 41.61 24.21 24.41
CA PRO A 6 40.52 24.72 25.22
C PRO A 6 39.20 24.41 24.52
N ASP A 7 38.28 23.85 25.25
CA ASP A 7 36.91 23.66 24.80
C ASP A 7 36.29 24.99 24.52
N LEU A 8 36.43 25.45 23.29
CA LEU A 8 35.83 26.71 22.84
C LEU A 8 34.35 26.43 22.58
N PRO A 9 33.42 26.99 23.38
CA PRO A 9 31.99 26.69 23.25
C PRO A 9 31.43 27.05 21.88
N TRP A 10 32.02 28.01 21.19
CA TRP A 10 31.64 28.40 19.84
C TRP A 10 31.97 27.31 18.78
N LEU A 11 33.03 26.51 19.00
CA LEU A 11 33.36 25.37 18.12
C LEU A 11 32.31 24.26 18.22
N ASN A 12 31.80 24.01 19.42
CA ASN A 12 30.73 23.04 19.63
C ASN A 12 29.42 23.54 18.99
N LEU A 13 29.11 24.81 19.14
CA LEU A 13 27.97 25.45 18.47
C LEU A 13 28.11 25.41 16.93
N ALA A 14 29.31 25.66 16.41
CA ALA A 14 29.57 25.55 14.98
C ALA A 14 29.37 24.11 14.45
N LYS A 15 29.85 23.09 15.20
CA LYS A 15 29.64 21.67 14.84
C LYS A 15 28.16 21.30 14.83
N ILE A 16 27.40 21.76 15.83
CA ILE A 16 25.95 21.52 15.92
C ILE A 16 25.23 22.21 14.76
N ALA A 17 25.59 23.44 14.44
CA ALA A 17 25.01 24.20 13.33
C ALA A 17 25.28 23.52 11.98
N VAL A 18 26.51 23.07 11.73
CA VAL A 18 26.88 22.36 10.50
C VAL A 18 26.16 21.01 10.38
N SER A 19 26.10 20.27 11.49
CA SER A 19 25.37 18.98 11.52
C SER A 19 23.88 19.18 11.28
N GLY A 20 23.27 20.18 11.90
CA GLY A 20 21.87 20.55 11.69
C GLY A 20 21.58 20.96 10.25
N ALA A 21 22.44 21.77 9.65
CA ALA A 21 22.33 22.19 8.25
C ALA A 21 22.48 20.99 7.29
N ALA A 22 23.37 20.06 7.58
CA ALA A 22 23.56 18.84 6.77
C ALA A 22 22.31 17.94 6.83
N ILE A 23 21.73 17.76 8.02
CA ILE A 23 20.51 16.97 8.21
C ILE A 23 19.33 17.60 7.46
N LEU A 24 19.14 18.92 7.58
CA LEU A 24 18.10 19.64 6.87
C LEU A 24 18.30 19.61 5.36
N GLY A 25 19.54 19.72 4.90
CA GLY A 25 19.89 19.62 3.48
C GLY A 25 19.57 18.23 2.91
N LEU A 26 19.93 17.18 3.63
CA LEU A 26 19.61 15.80 3.24
C LEU A 26 18.10 15.53 3.27
N ALA A 27 17.40 16.03 4.29
CA ALA A 27 15.94 15.92 4.38
C ALA A 27 15.25 16.67 3.24
N GLY A 28 15.71 17.86 2.91
CA GLY A 28 15.23 18.65 1.79
C GLY A 28 15.48 17.96 0.44
N LEU A 29 16.67 17.39 0.27
CA LEU A 29 17.03 16.63 -0.93
C LEU A 29 16.19 15.36 -1.07
N ALA A 30 16.03 14.61 0.04
CA ALA A 30 15.20 13.41 0.05
C ALA A 30 13.74 13.73 -0.32
N ARG A 31 13.22 14.84 0.18
CA ARG A 31 11.88 15.32 -0.15
C ARG A 31 11.77 15.78 -1.60
N TRP A 32 12.79 16.46 -2.11
CA TRP A 32 12.84 16.89 -3.51
C TRP A 32 12.96 15.72 -4.48
N MET A 33 13.68 14.67 -4.08
CA MET A 33 13.78 13.42 -4.85
C MET A 33 12.56 12.50 -4.71
N GLY A 34 11.54 12.90 -3.95
CA GLY A 34 10.35 12.09 -3.70
C GLY A 34 10.58 10.87 -2.80
N LEU A 35 11.70 10.83 -2.09
CA LEU A 35 12.08 9.73 -1.18
C LEU A 35 11.33 9.76 0.15
N GLY A 36 10.15 10.18 0.17
CA GLY A 36 9.29 10.26 1.36
C GLY A 36 7.85 10.43 0.96
N GLU A 37 7.56 10.15 -0.31
CA GLU A 37 6.18 10.14 -0.75
C GLU A 37 5.39 9.13 0.06
N ASP A 38 4.28 9.60 0.57
CA ASP A 38 3.32 8.77 1.25
C ASP A 38 2.73 7.79 0.23
N LEU A 39 3.29 6.58 0.21
CA LEU A 39 2.90 5.52 -0.71
C LEU A 39 1.52 4.91 -0.35
N ARG A 40 0.67 5.67 0.33
CA ARG A 40 -0.69 5.26 0.65
C ARG A 40 -1.65 5.62 -0.48
N ILE A 41 -2.66 4.79 -0.64
CA ILE A 41 -3.78 5.14 -1.53
C ILE A 41 -4.64 6.16 -0.80
N ARG A 42 -4.73 7.36 -1.35
CA ARG A 42 -5.44 8.49 -0.73
C ARG A 42 -6.85 8.69 -1.26
N SER A 43 -7.13 8.17 -2.45
CA SER A 43 -8.40 8.41 -3.12
C SER A 43 -8.86 7.21 -3.93
N ILE A 44 -10.16 7.16 -4.19
CA ILE A 44 -10.77 6.16 -5.05
C ILE A 44 -10.19 6.25 -6.48
N ASP A 45 -9.99 7.45 -6.98
CA ASP A 45 -9.44 7.65 -8.33
C ASP A 45 -8.00 7.15 -8.44
N HIS A 46 -7.20 7.37 -7.40
CA HIS A 46 -5.85 6.83 -7.33
C HIS A 46 -5.85 5.29 -7.34
N ALA A 47 -6.75 4.66 -6.57
CA ALA A 47 -6.91 3.20 -6.58
C ALA A 47 -7.33 2.68 -7.96
N ARG A 48 -8.26 3.34 -8.63
CA ARG A 48 -8.70 2.99 -10.00
C ARG A 48 -7.55 3.06 -11.00
N PHE A 49 -6.77 4.13 -10.93
CA PHE A 49 -5.60 4.31 -11.78
C PHE A 49 -4.57 3.19 -11.59
N LEU A 50 -4.23 2.88 -10.34
CA LEU A 50 -3.30 1.79 -10.02
C LEU A 50 -3.83 0.43 -10.50
N ALA A 51 -5.12 0.18 -10.35
CA ALA A 51 -5.75 -1.06 -10.79
C ALA A 51 -5.71 -1.21 -12.31
N SER A 52 -5.96 -0.13 -13.05
CA SER A 52 -5.90 -0.14 -14.52
C SER A 52 -4.49 -0.41 -15.04
N GLN A 53 -3.48 -0.03 -14.29
CA GLN A 53 -2.09 -0.34 -14.63
C GLN A 53 -1.66 -1.77 -14.23
N ALA A 54 -2.28 -2.32 -13.20
CA ALA A 54 -1.93 -3.65 -12.70
C ALA A 54 -2.49 -4.78 -13.58
N VAL A 55 -3.68 -4.60 -14.13
CA VAL A 55 -4.35 -5.57 -15.01
C VAL A 55 -4.96 -4.84 -16.20
N ASP A 56 -4.51 -5.21 -17.37
CA ASP A 56 -5.00 -4.63 -18.62
C ASP A 56 -6.50 -4.88 -18.80
N GLY A 57 -7.23 -3.84 -19.19
CA GLY A 57 -8.67 -3.90 -19.37
C GLY A 57 -9.51 -3.95 -18.09
N PHE A 58 -8.90 -3.76 -16.92
CA PHE A 58 -9.64 -3.67 -15.66
C PHE A 58 -10.06 -2.23 -15.38
N GLU A 59 -11.36 -1.99 -15.38
CA GLU A 59 -11.95 -0.69 -15.05
C GLU A 59 -12.83 -0.86 -13.80
N ALA A 60 -12.37 -0.35 -12.68
CA ALA A 60 -13.08 -0.49 -11.42
C ALA A 60 -14.34 0.39 -11.39
N VAL A 61 -15.50 -0.23 -11.10
CA VAL A 61 -16.75 0.47 -10.84
C VAL A 61 -17.02 0.63 -9.36
N ASP A 62 -16.57 -0.33 -8.54
CA ASP A 62 -16.63 -0.27 -7.08
C ASP A 62 -15.23 -0.35 -6.49
N VAL A 63 -14.99 0.44 -5.46
CA VAL A 63 -13.71 0.50 -4.75
C VAL A 63 -13.96 0.57 -3.25
N ALA A 64 -13.30 -0.29 -2.50
CA ALA A 64 -13.22 -0.21 -1.05
C ALA A 64 -11.76 0.03 -0.64
N LEU A 65 -11.52 1.19 -0.06
CA LEU A 65 -10.19 1.59 0.43
C LEU A 65 -9.98 1.13 1.86
N ASP A 66 -8.79 0.61 2.14
CA ASP A 66 -8.34 0.46 3.51
C ASP A 66 -8.19 1.84 4.18
N LYS A 67 -8.63 1.96 5.42
CA LYS A 67 -8.54 3.23 6.17
C LYS A 67 -7.11 3.72 6.36
N ALA A 68 -6.16 2.80 6.45
CA ALA A 68 -4.73 3.15 6.52
C ALA A 68 -4.09 3.37 5.14
N GLY A 69 -4.80 3.08 4.05
CA GLY A 69 -4.31 3.26 2.69
C GLY A 69 -3.28 2.24 2.23
N ILE A 70 -3.19 1.08 2.89
CA ILE A 70 -2.22 0.02 2.57
C ILE A 70 -2.69 -0.91 1.46
N GLY A 71 -3.94 -0.83 1.09
CA GLY A 71 -4.54 -1.67 0.06
C GLY A 71 -5.95 -1.23 -0.30
N ALA A 72 -6.51 -1.89 -1.29
CA ALA A 72 -7.88 -1.68 -1.73
C ALA A 72 -8.45 -2.96 -2.36
N LEU A 73 -9.76 -3.09 -2.28
CA LEU A 73 -10.53 -4.04 -3.08
C LEU A 73 -11.27 -3.29 -4.17
N LEU A 74 -11.23 -3.80 -5.38
CA LEU A 74 -11.86 -3.20 -6.53
C LEU A 74 -12.67 -4.25 -7.28
N ARG A 75 -13.76 -3.82 -7.89
CA ARG A 75 -14.61 -4.67 -8.73
C ARG A 75 -14.93 -3.93 -10.03
N ASP A 76 -14.85 -4.64 -11.14
CA ASP A 76 -15.24 -4.11 -12.44
C ASP A 76 -16.72 -4.43 -12.79
N ALA A 77 -17.18 -3.92 -13.93
CA ALA A 77 -18.55 -4.14 -14.40
C ALA A 77 -18.84 -5.62 -14.73
N ALA A 78 -17.83 -6.41 -15.03
CA ALA A 78 -17.96 -7.85 -15.29
C ALA A 78 -18.00 -8.69 -14.01
N GLY A 79 -17.86 -8.06 -12.83
CA GLY A 79 -17.85 -8.74 -11.54
C GLY A 79 -16.49 -9.30 -11.14
N ARG A 80 -15.45 -9.06 -11.92
CA ARG A 80 -14.08 -9.44 -11.52
C ARG A 80 -13.65 -8.60 -10.34
N GLN A 81 -13.03 -9.24 -9.35
CA GLN A 81 -12.53 -8.56 -8.16
C GLN A 81 -11.00 -8.58 -8.13
N MET A 82 -10.43 -7.48 -7.72
CA MET A 82 -8.98 -7.30 -7.61
C MET A 82 -8.62 -6.89 -6.20
N LEU A 83 -7.56 -7.47 -5.67
CA LEU A 83 -6.88 -6.98 -4.48
C LEU A 83 -5.66 -6.19 -4.92
N LEU A 84 -5.63 -4.94 -4.55
CA LEU A 84 -4.51 -4.03 -4.75
C LEU A 84 -3.78 -3.87 -3.42
N ARG A 85 -2.51 -4.19 -3.39
CA ARG A 85 -1.68 -4.02 -2.20
C ARG A 85 -0.29 -3.52 -2.55
N ARG A 86 0.34 -2.94 -1.57
CA ARG A 86 1.72 -2.51 -1.71
C ARG A 86 2.68 -3.70 -1.54
N HIS A 87 3.66 -3.79 -2.42
CA HIS A 87 4.77 -4.73 -2.32
C HIS A 87 6.09 -3.96 -2.47
N GLY A 88 6.75 -3.69 -1.35
CA GLY A 88 7.91 -2.79 -1.33
C GLY A 88 7.50 -1.35 -1.70
N ALA A 89 8.13 -0.79 -2.70
CA ALA A 89 7.83 0.53 -3.25
C ALA A 89 6.79 0.53 -4.37
N ALA A 90 6.35 -0.65 -4.82
CA ALA A 90 5.41 -0.80 -5.93
C ALA A 90 4.02 -1.21 -5.45
N TRP A 91 3.01 -0.85 -6.24
CA TRP A 91 1.65 -1.36 -6.10
C TRP A 91 1.46 -2.57 -6.99
N VAL A 92 0.87 -3.62 -6.44
CA VAL A 92 0.60 -4.86 -7.15
C VAL A 92 -0.87 -5.20 -7.02
N GLY A 93 -1.52 -5.47 -8.15
CA GLY A 93 -2.90 -5.95 -8.22
C GLY A 93 -2.95 -7.42 -8.61
N ARG A 94 -3.88 -8.16 -7.98
CA ARG A 94 -4.17 -9.54 -8.33
C ARG A 94 -5.67 -9.72 -8.46
N LEU A 95 -6.09 -10.31 -9.58
CA LEU A 95 -7.45 -10.77 -9.74
C LEU A 95 -7.70 -11.94 -8.78
N LEU A 96 -8.81 -11.86 -8.07
CA LEU A 96 -9.20 -12.83 -7.08
C LEU A 96 -10.07 -13.92 -7.72
N ASP A 97 -9.89 -15.15 -7.28
CA ASP A 97 -10.67 -16.31 -7.72
C ASP A 97 -11.19 -17.11 -6.51
N SER A 98 -11.77 -18.27 -6.76
CA SER A 98 -12.33 -19.13 -5.72
C SER A 98 -11.33 -19.67 -4.71
N ARG A 99 -10.02 -19.53 -4.95
CA ARG A 99 -8.97 -19.91 -4.00
C ARG A 99 -8.77 -18.90 -2.90
N VAL A 100 -9.41 -17.74 -3.03
CA VAL A 100 -9.33 -16.68 -2.04
C VAL A 100 -9.91 -17.15 -0.71
N GLN A 101 -9.20 -16.86 0.38
CA GLN A 101 -9.68 -17.06 1.74
C GLN A 101 -9.96 -15.70 2.35
N ALA A 102 -11.17 -15.50 2.81
CA ALA A 102 -11.58 -14.26 3.43
C ALA A 102 -12.11 -14.51 4.85
N ARG A 103 -11.59 -13.74 5.79
CA ARG A 103 -12.05 -13.73 7.18
C ARG A 103 -12.49 -12.33 7.55
N LEU A 104 -13.73 -12.22 7.98
CA LEU A 104 -14.33 -10.98 8.46
C LEU A 104 -14.27 -10.92 9.98
N ASP A 105 -13.78 -9.82 10.53
CA ASP A 105 -13.76 -9.53 11.95
C ASP A 105 -13.98 -8.02 12.18
N GLN A 106 -15.17 -7.65 12.64
CA GLN A 106 -15.53 -6.28 13.07
C GLN A 106 -15.08 -5.15 12.13
N GLY A 107 -15.32 -5.29 10.84
CA GLY A 107 -14.94 -4.28 9.85
C GLY A 107 -13.53 -4.47 9.29
N PHE A 108 -12.79 -5.45 9.80
CA PHE A 108 -11.53 -5.91 9.23
C PHE A 108 -11.76 -7.12 8.33
N LEU A 109 -11.23 -7.06 7.14
CA LEU A 109 -11.30 -8.16 6.19
C LEU A 109 -9.89 -8.67 5.90
N THR A 110 -9.60 -9.88 6.34
CA THR A 110 -8.33 -10.55 6.03
C THR A 110 -8.50 -11.39 4.78
N ILE A 111 -7.66 -11.17 3.81
CA ILE A 111 -7.72 -11.78 2.49
C ILE A 111 -6.42 -12.52 2.22
N GLY A 112 -6.51 -13.81 1.94
CA GLY A 112 -5.42 -14.63 1.44
C GLY A 112 -5.71 -15.05 0.01
N THR A 113 -4.77 -14.83 -0.90
CA THR A 113 -4.95 -15.15 -2.32
C THR A 113 -4.65 -16.60 -2.67
N GLY A 114 -4.09 -17.35 -1.73
CA GLY A 114 -3.57 -18.70 -2.00
C GLY A 114 -2.21 -18.70 -2.70
N GLU A 115 -1.69 -17.56 -3.09
CA GLU A 115 -0.34 -17.43 -3.66
C GLU A 115 0.67 -17.13 -2.54
N PRO A 116 1.71 -17.97 -2.35
CA PRO A 116 2.67 -17.78 -1.26
C PRO A 116 3.40 -16.44 -1.32
N THR A 117 3.70 -15.96 -2.52
CA THR A 117 4.43 -14.71 -2.74
C THR A 117 3.59 -13.46 -2.49
N PHE A 118 2.28 -13.55 -2.73
CA PHE A 118 1.37 -12.43 -2.49
C PHE A 118 0.91 -12.36 -1.03
N GLY A 119 0.77 -13.52 -0.37
CA GLY A 119 0.48 -13.64 1.06
C GLY A 119 -0.93 -13.23 1.45
N LYS A 120 -1.05 -12.83 2.72
CA LYS A 120 -2.30 -12.35 3.32
C LYS A 120 -2.20 -10.88 3.65
N ILE A 121 -3.33 -10.18 3.59
CA ILE A 121 -3.46 -8.79 4.01
C ILE A 121 -4.75 -8.60 4.78
N THR A 122 -4.71 -7.76 5.80
CA THR A 122 -5.91 -7.34 6.54
C THR A 122 -6.20 -5.89 6.20
N LEU A 123 -7.41 -5.64 5.68
CA LEU A 123 -7.89 -4.32 5.32
C LEU A 123 -8.96 -3.86 6.30
N HIS A 124 -8.89 -2.63 6.74
CA HIS A 124 -9.94 -2.02 7.53
C HIS A 124 -10.92 -1.30 6.62
N LEU A 125 -12.01 -1.97 6.27
CA LEU A 125 -13.04 -1.49 5.36
C LEU A 125 -14.30 -0.96 6.07
N GLY A 126 -14.36 -1.11 7.38
CA GLY A 126 -15.53 -0.70 8.15
C GLY A 126 -16.80 -1.45 7.73
N GLU A 127 -17.88 -0.74 7.49
CA GLU A 127 -19.17 -1.33 7.10
C GLU A 127 -19.10 -2.03 5.73
N ALA A 128 -18.25 -1.59 4.83
CA ALA A 128 -18.07 -2.22 3.52
C ALA A 128 -17.50 -3.64 3.62
N ALA A 129 -16.83 -3.98 4.71
CA ALA A 129 -16.20 -5.28 4.88
C ALA A 129 -17.16 -6.47 4.72
N GLN A 130 -18.39 -6.35 5.21
CA GLN A 130 -19.41 -7.40 5.07
C GLN A 130 -19.82 -7.64 3.62
N ILE A 131 -20.05 -6.57 2.88
CA ILE A 131 -20.46 -6.62 1.47
C ILE A 131 -19.36 -7.27 0.64
N TRP A 132 -18.13 -6.87 0.87
CA TRP A 132 -16.98 -7.40 0.15
C TRP A 132 -16.66 -8.84 0.53
N ALA A 133 -16.79 -9.21 1.81
CA ALA A 133 -16.65 -10.60 2.25
C ALA A 133 -17.66 -11.52 1.58
N ALA A 134 -18.92 -11.09 1.48
CA ALA A 134 -19.96 -11.84 0.79
C ALA A 134 -19.66 -11.97 -0.72
N GLY A 135 -19.18 -10.93 -1.35
CA GLY A 135 -18.76 -10.94 -2.76
C GLY A 135 -17.61 -11.90 -3.02
N LEU A 136 -16.63 -11.96 -2.15
CA LEU A 136 -15.47 -12.86 -2.29
C LEU A 136 -15.86 -14.35 -2.21
N ARG A 137 -16.90 -14.67 -1.43
CA ARG A 137 -17.41 -16.05 -1.34
C ARG A 137 -18.13 -16.53 -2.60
N ARG A 138 -18.52 -15.61 -3.47
CA ARG A 138 -19.26 -15.90 -4.71
C ARG A 138 -18.38 -15.89 -5.95
N LEU A 139 -17.07 -15.73 -5.78
CA LEU A 139 -16.15 -15.73 -6.90
C LEU A 139 -16.19 -17.06 -7.62
N PRO A 140 -16.23 -17.05 -8.97
CA PRO A 140 -16.26 -18.27 -9.76
C PRO A 140 -14.96 -19.03 -9.58
N VAL A 141 -15.07 -20.34 -9.60
CA VAL A 141 -13.90 -21.20 -9.81
C VAL A 141 -13.37 -20.83 -11.20
N ASN A 142 -12.14 -20.36 -11.28
CA ASN A 142 -11.45 -20.29 -12.56
C ASN A 142 -11.31 -21.71 -13.10
N GLY A 143 -12.37 -22.19 -13.73
CA GLY A 143 -12.26 -23.30 -14.62
C GLY A 143 -11.30 -22.86 -15.70
N GLY A 144 -10.11 -23.44 -15.71
CA GLY A 144 -9.22 -23.27 -16.84
C GLY A 144 -10.05 -23.53 -18.08
N THR A 145 -10.16 -22.52 -18.93
CA THR A 145 -10.69 -22.73 -20.27
C THR A 145 -9.72 -23.67 -20.93
N ILE A 146 -10.06 -24.94 -20.87
CA ILE A 146 -9.51 -25.91 -21.79
C ILE A 146 -10.21 -25.61 -23.10
N GLY A 147 -9.60 -24.74 -23.83
CA GLY A 147 -9.95 -24.48 -25.23
C GLY A 147 -8.94 -25.16 -26.11
#